data_b07369b856e6844360ffc06f7b90c04c
#
_entry.id   b07369b856e6844360ffc06f7b90c04c
#
_cell.length_a   1.000
_cell.length_b   1.000
_cell.length_c   1.000
_cell.angle_alpha   90.00
_cell.angle_beta   90.00
_cell.angle_gamma   90.00
#
_symmetry.space_group_name_H-M   'P 1'
#
loop_
_entity.id
_entity.type
_entity.pdbx_description
1 polymer ?
#
loop_
_entity_poly.entity_id
_entity_poly.type
_entity_poly.pdbx_seq_one_letter_code
_entity_poly.pdbx_strand_id
1 'polypeptide(L)'
;MSNAFVNKKVDLTSTSATTIYTVPTATTAVIKSILISEDSGNADTITVTITDTDSAVFSLFKTKAISANATSELLTGPLVAEESEIIKVTAATANRLHVVLSALEIKPREVTT
;
A
#
# COMPACT_ATOMS: atom_id res chain seq x y z
N MET A 1 19.70 -16.06 -1.70
CA MET A 1 18.56 -15.36 -1.07
C MET A 1 18.92 -13.93 -0.78
N SER A 2 18.06 -13.01 -1.11
CA SER A 2 18.26 -11.65 -0.67
C SER A 2 16.95 -11.06 -0.17
N ASN A 3 17.04 -10.30 0.91
CA ASN A 3 15.92 -9.59 1.49
C ASN A 3 16.22 -8.10 1.37
N ALA A 4 15.20 -7.31 1.11
CA ALA A 4 15.38 -5.88 0.98
C ALA A 4 14.18 -5.15 1.59
N PHE A 5 14.47 -4.08 2.34
CA PHE A 5 13.44 -3.15 2.73
C PHE A 5 13.20 -2.17 1.60
N VAL A 6 11.95 -1.96 1.27
CA VAL A 6 11.56 -1.04 0.19
C VAL A 6 10.49 -0.09 0.70
N ASN A 7 10.42 1.10 0.11
CA ASN A 7 9.26 1.96 0.31
C ASN A 7 8.69 2.35 -1.05
N LYS A 8 7.37 2.52 -1.08
CA LYS A 8 6.63 2.97 -2.24
C LYS A 8 5.81 4.16 -1.83
N LYS A 9 5.78 5.17 -2.68
CA LYS A 9 5.12 6.43 -2.38
C LYS A 9 4.21 6.81 -3.53
N VAL A 10 3.08 7.40 -3.20
CA VAL A 10 2.20 7.96 -4.22
C VAL A 10 1.53 9.23 -3.69
N ASP A 11 1.43 10.21 -4.57
CA ASP A 11 0.68 11.41 -4.34
C ASP A 11 -0.67 11.21 -5.05
N LEU A 12 -1.76 11.23 -4.28
CA LEU A 12 -3.08 10.95 -4.84
C LEU A 12 -3.64 12.19 -5.50
N THR A 13 -3.34 12.33 -6.78
CA THR A 13 -3.76 13.49 -7.59
C THR A 13 -5.10 13.26 -8.28
N SER A 14 -5.71 12.10 -8.10
CA SER A 14 -7.02 11.79 -8.67
C SER A 14 -7.83 10.96 -7.67
N THR A 15 -9.09 10.71 -8.01
CA THR A 15 -9.98 9.89 -7.20
C THR A 15 -10.06 8.46 -7.71
N SER A 16 -9.21 8.10 -8.65
CA SER A 16 -9.16 6.73 -9.19
C SER A 16 -8.28 5.83 -8.33
N ALA A 17 -8.57 4.54 -8.34
CA ALA A 17 -7.73 3.56 -7.67
C ALA A 17 -6.33 3.59 -8.29
N THR A 18 -5.31 3.78 -7.45
CA THR A 18 -3.93 3.92 -7.88
C THR A 18 -3.10 2.80 -7.29
N THR A 19 -2.34 2.10 -8.13
CA THR A 19 -1.45 1.04 -7.66
C THR A 19 -0.26 1.68 -6.94
N ILE A 20 -0.06 1.31 -5.66
CA ILE A 20 1.12 1.76 -4.93
C ILE A 20 2.20 0.68 -4.93
N TYR A 21 1.81 -0.60 -4.97
CA TYR A 21 2.77 -1.68 -4.88
C TYR A 21 2.25 -2.93 -5.58
N THR A 22 3.08 -3.50 -6.44
CA THR A 22 2.86 -4.83 -7.00
C THR A 22 3.99 -5.71 -6.51
N VAL A 23 3.66 -6.82 -5.86
CA VAL A 23 4.68 -7.72 -5.33
C VAL A 23 5.44 -8.36 -6.49
N PRO A 24 6.76 -8.21 -6.53
CA PRO A 24 7.56 -8.76 -7.63
C PRO A 24 7.49 -10.27 -7.73
N THR A 25 7.86 -10.79 -8.89
CA THR A 25 7.96 -12.22 -9.15
C THR A 25 8.93 -12.86 -8.16
N ALA A 26 8.62 -14.08 -7.72
CA ALA A 26 9.44 -14.86 -6.80
C ALA A 26 9.71 -14.11 -5.49
N THR A 27 8.73 -13.33 -5.02
CA THR A 27 8.88 -12.50 -3.83
C THR A 27 7.66 -12.66 -2.93
N THR A 28 7.91 -12.72 -1.62
CA THR A 28 6.86 -12.54 -0.62
C THR A 28 7.16 -11.21 0.07
N ALA A 29 6.17 -10.34 0.14
CA ALA A 29 6.34 -9.05 0.80
C ALA A 29 5.66 -9.04 2.15
N VAL A 30 6.36 -8.55 3.15
CA VAL A 30 5.77 -8.28 4.46
C VAL A 30 5.59 -6.76 4.54
N ILE A 31 4.35 -6.33 4.41
CA ILE A 31 4.03 -4.90 4.47
C ILE A 31 4.06 -4.49 5.93
N LYS A 32 4.98 -3.60 6.27
CA LYS A 32 5.20 -3.19 7.65
C LYS A 32 4.43 -1.94 8.03
N SER A 33 4.12 -1.09 7.04
CA SER A 33 3.52 0.20 7.32
C SER A 33 2.83 0.72 6.07
N ILE A 34 1.64 1.30 6.27
CA ILE A 34 0.96 2.09 5.25
C ILE A 34 0.59 3.41 5.93
N LEU A 35 1.39 4.43 5.68
CA LEU A 35 1.18 5.76 6.27
C LEU A 35 0.41 6.63 5.29
N ILE A 36 -0.65 7.24 5.79
CA ILE A 36 -1.45 8.18 5.01
C ILE A 36 -1.29 9.55 5.66
N SER A 37 -0.84 10.53 4.90
CA SER A 37 -0.75 11.90 5.42
C SER A 37 -1.66 12.83 4.62
N GLU A 38 -2.33 13.72 5.34
CA GLU A 38 -3.16 14.77 4.77
C GLU A 38 -2.49 16.10 5.07
N ASP A 39 -2.03 16.82 4.07
CA ASP A 39 -1.30 18.07 4.26
C ASP A 39 -1.94 19.28 3.58
N SER A 40 -3.17 19.13 3.09
CA SER A 40 -3.88 20.24 2.46
C SER A 40 -4.72 21.06 3.43
N GLY A 41 -4.86 20.61 4.66
CA GLY A 41 -5.71 21.24 5.65
C GLY A 41 -7.18 20.84 5.54
N ASN A 42 -7.51 19.83 4.75
CA ASN A 42 -8.88 19.38 4.54
C ASN A 42 -8.94 17.86 4.75
N ALA A 43 -9.82 17.43 5.66
CA ALA A 43 -9.99 15.99 5.91
C ALA A 43 -10.43 15.25 4.65
N ASP A 44 -10.05 13.97 4.55
CA ASP A 44 -10.44 13.12 3.45
C ASP A 44 -10.59 11.69 3.94
N THR A 45 -10.91 10.76 3.05
CA THR A 45 -10.95 9.33 3.36
C THR A 45 -10.08 8.57 2.38
N ILE A 46 -9.56 7.44 2.86
CA ILE A 46 -8.73 6.55 2.04
C ILE A 46 -9.35 5.16 2.00
N THR A 47 -9.30 4.53 0.84
CA THR A 47 -9.65 3.12 0.67
C THR A 47 -8.39 2.41 0.22
N VAL A 48 -8.05 1.30 0.88
CA VAL A 48 -6.89 0.47 0.54
C VAL A 48 -7.39 -0.92 0.22
N THR A 49 -6.98 -1.45 -0.92
CA THR A 49 -7.37 -2.79 -1.35
C THR A 49 -6.15 -3.62 -1.70
N ILE A 50 -6.31 -4.94 -1.59
CA ILE A 50 -5.36 -5.89 -2.15
C ILE A 50 -6.08 -6.72 -3.22
N THR A 51 -5.45 -6.85 -4.38
CA THR A 51 -6.00 -7.64 -5.48
C THR A 51 -5.13 -8.88 -5.62
N ASP A 52 -5.75 -10.06 -5.60
CA ASP A 52 -5.00 -11.31 -5.73
C ASP A 52 -4.77 -11.68 -7.19
N THR A 53 -4.12 -12.81 -7.41
CA THR A 53 -3.77 -13.26 -8.76
C THR A 53 -4.96 -13.70 -9.60
N ASP A 54 -6.11 -13.89 -8.97
CA ASP A 54 -7.37 -14.21 -9.67
C ASP A 54 -8.20 -12.94 -9.92
N SER A 55 -7.60 -11.77 -9.71
CA SER A 55 -8.26 -10.47 -9.88
C SER A 55 -9.37 -10.21 -8.87
N ALA A 56 -9.41 -10.97 -7.77
CA ALA A 56 -10.34 -10.69 -6.70
C ALA A 56 -9.81 -9.55 -5.84
N VAL A 57 -10.69 -8.60 -5.53
CA VAL A 57 -10.32 -7.38 -4.80
C VAL A 57 -10.85 -7.48 -3.37
N PHE A 58 -9.96 -7.32 -2.41
CA PHE A 58 -10.32 -7.34 -1.00
C PHE A 58 -10.06 -5.97 -0.40
N SER A 59 -11.08 -5.37 0.20
CA SER A 59 -10.91 -4.07 0.87
C SER A 59 -10.27 -4.29 2.23
N LEU A 60 -9.13 -3.67 2.44
CA LEU A 60 -8.44 -3.71 3.73
C LEU A 60 -8.93 -2.57 4.61
N PHE A 61 -9.08 -1.40 4.03
CA PHE A 61 -9.64 -0.22 4.69
C PHE A 61 -10.55 0.45 3.69
N LYS A 62 -11.82 0.62 4.07
CA LYS A 62 -12.79 1.25 3.17
C LYS A 62 -13.22 2.58 3.76
N THR A 63 -12.98 3.65 3.02
CA THR A 63 -13.33 5.03 3.42
C THR A 63 -12.87 5.35 4.84
N LYS A 64 -11.63 5.00 5.14
CA LYS A 64 -11.02 5.30 6.43
C LYS A 64 -10.78 6.80 6.56
N ALA A 65 -11.30 7.41 7.60
CA ALA A 65 -11.19 8.86 7.79
C ALA A 65 -9.76 9.26 8.12
N ILE A 66 -9.27 10.31 7.44
CA ILE A 66 -7.97 10.92 7.70
C ILE A 66 -8.25 12.38 8.04
N SER A 67 -7.86 12.78 9.24
CA SER A 67 -8.08 14.14 9.71
C SER A 67 -7.19 15.14 8.99
N ALA A 68 -7.62 16.41 8.97
CA ALA A 68 -6.85 17.48 8.35
C ALA A 68 -5.48 17.60 9.02
N ASN A 69 -4.42 17.73 8.20
CA ASN A 69 -3.04 17.89 8.64
C ASN A 69 -2.56 16.76 9.55
N ALA A 70 -3.11 15.56 9.41
CA ALA A 70 -2.76 14.40 10.23
C ALA A 70 -2.11 13.32 9.40
N THR A 71 -1.35 12.48 10.08
CA THR A 71 -0.77 11.27 9.50
C THR A 71 -1.30 10.08 10.28
N SER A 72 -1.77 9.06 9.56
CA SER A 72 -2.30 7.85 10.18
C SER A 72 -1.54 6.65 9.70
N GLU A 73 -1.13 5.78 10.64
CA GLU A 73 -0.63 4.46 10.31
C GLU A 73 -1.82 3.51 10.27
N LEU A 74 -2.08 2.93 9.11
CA LEU A 74 -3.25 2.06 8.97
C LEU A 74 -3.03 0.67 9.53
N LEU A 75 -1.80 0.15 9.47
CA LEU A 75 -1.53 -1.23 9.88
C LEU A 75 -1.26 -1.30 11.38
N THR A 76 -1.92 -2.27 12.04
CA THR A 76 -1.65 -2.57 13.44
C THR A 76 -0.72 -3.76 13.60
N GLY A 77 -0.41 -4.43 12.50
CA GLY A 77 0.50 -5.55 12.44
C GLY A 77 0.90 -5.78 10.99
N PRO A 78 1.86 -6.65 10.74
CA PRO A 78 2.31 -6.88 9.37
C PRO A 78 1.23 -7.52 8.50
N LEU A 79 1.24 -7.14 7.24
CA LEU A 79 0.36 -7.71 6.22
C LEU A 79 1.24 -8.45 5.21
N VAL A 80 0.99 -9.72 5.00
CA VAL A 80 1.75 -10.49 4.01
C VAL A 80 1.05 -10.37 2.66
N ALA A 81 1.81 -10.01 1.64
CA ALA A 81 1.35 -9.98 0.26
C ALA A 81 2.22 -10.94 -0.56
N GLU A 82 1.58 -11.72 -1.38
CA GLU A 82 2.24 -12.76 -2.16
C GLU A 82 2.56 -12.27 -3.57
N GLU A 83 3.36 -13.04 -4.27
CA GLU A 83 3.80 -12.72 -5.63
C GLU A 83 2.64 -12.26 -6.51
N SER A 84 2.84 -11.16 -7.22
CA SER A 84 1.90 -10.55 -8.18
C SER A 84 0.65 -9.93 -7.55
N GLU A 85 0.49 -9.99 -6.24
CA GLU A 85 -0.61 -9.27 -5.60
C GLU A 85 -0.38 -7.77 -5.65
N ILE A 86 -1.46 -7.01 -5.71
CA ILE A 86 -1.40 -5.57 -5.94
C ILE A 86 -2.09 -4.83 -4.82
N ILE A 87 -1.39 -3.86 -4.24
CA ILE A 87 -1.97 -2.94 -3.25
C ILE A 87 -2.35 -1.67 -3.98
N LYS A 88 -3.63 -1.30 -3.88
CA LYS A 88 -4.14 -0.07 -4.48
C LYS A 88 -4.72 0.84 -3.42
N VAL A 89 -4.65 2.13 -3.67
CA VAL A 89 -5.16 3.17 -2.76
C VAL A 89 -6.04 4.13 -3.55
N THR A 90 -7.09 4.60 -2.90
CA THR A 90 -8.05 5.51 -3.51
C THR A 90 -8.43 6.60 -2.52
N ALA A 91 -8.28 7.86 -2.93
CA ALA A 91 -8.71 9.00 -2.13
C ALA A 91 -10.11 9.43 -2.57
N ALA A 92 -10.90 9.94 -1.64
CA ALA A 92 -12.23 10.46 -2.00
C ALA A 92 -12.11 11.81 -2.72
N THR A 93 -11.07 12.58 -2.42
CA THR A 93 -10.84 13.89 -3.06
C THR A 93 -9.40 13.93 -3.56
N ALA A 94 -9.21 14.50 -4.73
CA ALA A 94 -7.89 14.64 -5.34
C ALA A 94 -7.03 15.66 -4.58
N ASN A 95 -5.71 15.42 -4.58
CA ASN A 95 -4.70 16.36 -4.10
C ASN A 95 -4.72 16.62 -2.60
N ARG A 96 -5.20 15.66 -1.80
CA ARG A 96 -5.23 15.80 -0.34
C ARG A 96 -4.31 14.80 0.36
N LEU A 97 -4.16 13.59 -0.19
CA LEU A 97 -3.51 12.50 0.52
C LEU A 97 -2.21 12.06 -0.14
N HIS A 98 -1.23 11.79 0.69
CA HIS A 98 0.02 11.13 0.30
C HIS A 98 0.10 9.79 1.02
N VAL A 99 0.60 8.77 0.33
CA VAL A 99 0.70 7.43 0.88
C VAL A 99 2.14 6.97 0.80
N VAL A 100 2.65 6.44 1.92
CA VAL A 100 3.97 5.81 1.96
C VAL A 100 3.79 4.40 2.51
N LEU A 101 4.16 3.41 1.72
CA LEU A 101 4.10 2.01 2.09
C LEU A 101 5.53 1.52 2.29
N SER A 102 5.77 0.84 3.41
CA SER A 102 7.08 0.23 3.69
C SER A 102 6.91 -1.27 3.79
N ALA A 103 7.80 -2.00 3.14
CA ALA A 103 7.72 -3.46 3.09
C ALA A 103 9.10 -4.08 3.16
N LEU A 104 9.13 -5.33 3.65
CA LEU A 104 10.29 -6.19 3.55
C LEU A 104 10.02 -7.19 2.44
N GLU A 105 10.82 -7.18 1.39
CA GLU A 105 10.74 -8.17 0.33
C GLU A 105 11.65 -9.34 0.65
N ILE A 106 11.05 -10.52 0.75
CA ILE A 106 11.75 -11.76 1.01
C ILE A 106 11.77 -12.54 -0.28
N LYS A 107 12.96 -12.76 -0.81
CA LYS A 107 13.14 -13.52 -2.04
C LYS A 107 13.64 -14.90 -1.68
N PRO A 108 13.06 -15.95 -2.28
CA PRO A 108 13.52 -17.28 -1.97
C PRO A 108 14.97 -17.45 -2.37
N ARG A 109 15.60 -18.40 -1.71
CA ARG A 109 16.97 -18.74 -2.04
C ARG A 109 17.06 -19.16 -3.49
N GLU A 110 17.96 -18.49 -4.21
CA GLU A 110 18.26 -18.90 -5.57
C GLU A 110 18.97 -20.23 -5.56
N VAL A 111 18.42 -21.18 -6.30
CA VAL A 111 19.07 -22.48 -6.48
C VAL A 111 19.89 -22.39 -7.73
N THR A 112 21.21 -22.32 -7.56
CA THR A 112 22.12 -22.39 -8.68
C THR A 112 22.59 -23.83 -8.79
N THR A 113 22.39 -24.39 -9.92
CA THR A 113 22.83 -25.76 -10.21
C THR A 113 23.92 -25.73 -11.24
#